data_28a82e073b1f6466f3bf41bdf952f500
#
_entry.id   28a82e073b1f6466f3bf41bdf952f500
#
_cell.length_a   1.000
_cell.length_b   1.000
_cell.length_c   1.000
_cell.angle_alpha   90.00
_cell.angle_beta   90.00
_cell.angle_gamma   90.00
#
_symmetry.space_group_name_H-M   'P 1'
#
loop_
_entity.id
_entity.type
_entity.pdbx_description
1 polymer ?
#
loop_
_entity_poly.entity_id
_entity_poly.type
_entity_poly.pdbx_seq_one_letter_code
_entity_poly.pdbx_strand_id
1 'polypeptide(L)'
;MPEWIGKTVGRVRIDKYLARGGMAEVYLGSHLTLERPVAIKFLHSYIEQDADLLSRFHREARVVAGLRHPNIVQLFDFDTTDGHPYIVMEYLKGPTLANYLRRLHERHERIPPHQVARLLKGLTAALDYAHQQGVIHRDIKPGNILLNSRADEISFDKPLTNDVEAILTDFGLVRIVDAASQTASGMVSGTPMYMSPEQARGDKTDHRTDIYSLGVVLYEMLAGRVPFEADSTMTILHMQINSPPPPIPGVPPAVQAVMNRALTKNPEDRYQTSREMAVDFYLAIGMTAQAETIREALPAQIADVMAAPITEKPARSPIWIGVGIFSFVCLIALAVGAFRLLPRLTNSSLPTEAAATEIIQPTLSTAPTLAAELPAVAGMVEIKSGSYEVGRAPADDYHSTVQAISLNGFWIDQFQTTNSQYQLFIDATGAPAAQELGAENNPVRGVTWDQASAYCSWAKKRLPTEAEWEAAGRGPGTAPQLYPWGTDDTAGGQALTLPDQDTYEVGSLAFNQSLSGVFDMVGNIWEWVDAPYSPVPDGFKVLRGGRFGLPVLDLAYRLPVAPDDTRYVKYAGFRCAADQVQ
;
A
#
# COMPACT_ATOMS: atom_id res chain seq x y z
N MET A 1 16.92 -3.06 -29.28
CA MET A 1 16.17 -1.89 -29.80
C MET A 1 14.80 -1.95 -29.19
N PRO A 2 14.17 -0.82 -28.86
CA PRO A 2 12.80 -0.83 -28.34
C PRO A 2 11.88 -1.56 -29.32
N GLU A 3 11.15 -2.51 -28.84
CA GLU A 3 10.44 -3.54 -29.61
C GLU A 3 9.35 -2.99 -30.57
N TRP A 4 8.81 -1.81 -30.26
CA TRP A 4 7.62 -1.27 -30.91
C TRP A 4 7.89 -0.28 -32.03
N ILE A 5 9.12 0.25 -32.17
CA ILE A 5 9.44 1.27 -33.19
C ILE A 5 9.19 0.73 -34.60
N GLY A 6 8.44 1.49 -35.41
CA GLY A 6 8.06 1.15 -36.77
C GLY A 6 6.82 0.26 -36.89
N LYS A 7 6.33 -0.33 -35.77
CA LYS A 7 5.07 -1.10 -35.75
C LYS A 7 3.87 -0.16 -35.71
N THR A 8 2.71 -0.68 -36.15
CA THR A 8 1.42 -0.02 -36.00
C THR A 8 0.60 -0.77 -34.97
N VAL A 9 0.13 -0.06 -33.94
CA VAL A 9 -0.67 -0.58 -32.84
C VAL A 9 -2.01 0.15 -32.83
N GLY A 10 -3.08 -0.59 -33.06
CA GLY A 10 -4.39 0.00 -33.30
C GLY A 10 -4.36 0.98 -34.48
N ARG A 11 -4.56 2.27 -34.19
CA ARG A 11 -4.51 3.37 -35.17
C ARG A 11 -3.28 4.26 -35.03
N VAL A 12 -2.26 3.81 -34.31
CA VAL A 12 -1.04 4.60 -34.03
C VAL A 12 0.16 3.89 -34.61
N ARG A 13 0.92 4.58 -35.48
CA ARG A 13 2.25 4.16 -35.90
C ARG A 13 3.24 4.66 -34.86
N ILE A 14 4.11 3.77 -34.38
CA ILE A 14 5.13 4.08 -33.38
C ILE A 14 6.36 4.67 -34.06
N ASP A 15 6.68 5.92 -33.74
CA ASP A 15 7.73 6.66 -34.43
C ASP A 15 9.03 6.71 -33.63
N LYS A 16 8.95 6.90 -32.30
CA LYS A 16 10.12 7.12 -31.45
C LYS A 16 9.90 6.66 -30.01
N TYR A 17 10.92 6.09 -29.41
CA TYR A 17 10.95 5.82 -27.97
C TYR A 17 11.17 7.11 -27.19
N LEU A 18 10.40 7.34 -26.12
CA LEU A 18 10.49 8.53 -25.27
C LEU A 18 11.07 8.22 -23.90
N ALA A 19 10.52 7.23 -23.19
CA ALA A 19 10.91 6.94 -21.81
C ALA A 19 10.54 5.52 -21.38
N ARG A 20 11.28 5.00 -20.37
CA ARG A 20 10.94 3.78 -19.64
C ARG A 20 10.79 4.11 -18.17
N GLY A 21 9.66 3.74 -17.61
CA GLY A 21 9.41 3.72 -16.17
C GLY A 21 9.44 2.30 -15.61
N GLY A 22 9.32 2.16 -14.30
CA GLY A 22 9.26 0.85 -13.65
C GLY A 22 8.10 -0.03 -14.11
N MET A 23 7.00 0.58 -14.60
CA MET A 23 5.75 -0.11 -14.94
C MET A 23 5.37 -0.05 -16.41
N ALA A 24 6.05 0.79 -17.21
CA ALA A 24 5.65 1.02 -18.60
C ALA A 24 6.76 1.62 -19.44
N GLU A 25 6.60 1.47 -20.76
CA GLU A 25 7.38 2.17 -21.77
C GLU A 25 6.50 3.17 -22.52
N VAL A 26 7.02 4.36 -22.78
CA VAL A 26 6.31 5.43 -23.47
C VAL A 26 6.97 5.73 -24.81
N TYR A 27 6.17 5.82 -25.84
CA TYR A 27 6.58 6.12 -27.21
C TYR A 27 5.83 7.31 -27.76
N LEU A 28 6.47 8.06 -28.65
CA LEU A 28 5.82 8.98 -29.57
C LEU A 28 5.30 8.18 -30.76
N GLY A 29 4.07 8.41 -31.14
CA GLY A 29 3.48 7.85 -32.34
C GLY A 29 2.66 8.87 -33.12
N SER A 30 2.31 8.52 -34.34
CA SER A 30 1.43 9.28 -35.23
C SER A 30 0.09 8.57 -35.31
N HIS A 31 -0.99 9.24 -34.92
CA HIS A 31 -2.35 8.70 -35.05
C HIS A 31 -2.79 8.79 -36.53
N LEU A 32 -2.91 7.65 -37.20
CA LEU A 32 -3.07 7.56 -38.65
C LEU A 32 -4.34 8.23 -39.20
N THR A 33 -5.42 8.21 -38.42
CA THR A 33 -6.70 8.81 -38.86
C THR A 33 -6.84 10.28 -38.47
N LEU A 34 -6.25 10.69 -37.32
CA LEU A 34 -6.35 12.05 -36.83
C LEU A 34 -5.17 12.93 -37.24
N GLU A 35 -4.18 12.34 -37.92
CA GLU A 35 -2.95 12.99 -38.44
C GLU A 35 -2.24 13.87 -37.42
N ARG A 36 -2.19 13.42 -36.15
CA ARG A 36 -1.55 14.16 -35.06
C ARG A 36 -0.62 13.29 -34.26
N PRO A 37 0.42 13.89 -33.64
CA PRO A 37 1.27 13.17 -32.69
C PRO A 37 0.49 12.79 -31.43
N VAL A 38 0.76 11.58 -30.91
CA VAL A 38 0.21 11.03 -29.69
C VAL A 38 1.32 10.38 -28.88
N ALA A 39 1.13 10.31 -27.55
CA ALA A 39 1.93 9.44 -26.71
C ALA A 39 1.21 8.09 -26.58
N ILE A 40 1.96 7.00 -26.70
CA ILE A 40 1.45 5.67 -26.45
C ILE A 40 2.28 5.03 -25.34
N LYS A 41 1.60 4.55 -24.30
CA LYS A 41 2.18 3.95 -23.10
C LYS A 41 1.83 2.47 -23.07
N PHE A 42 2.84 1.59 -23.17
CA PHE A 42 2.70 0.15 -23.00
C PHE A 42 2.99 -0.22 -21.57
N LEU A 43 2.07 -0.94 -20.94
CA LEU A 43 2.29 -1.49 -19.61
C LEU A 43 3.09 -2.79 -19.71
N HIS A 44 3.97 -3.05 -18.73
CA HIS A 44 4.75 -4.29 -18.71
C HIS A 44 3.87 -5.52 -18.50
N SER A 45 4.31 -6.67 -19.00
CA SER A 45 3.59 -7.93 -19.23
C SER A 45 3.01 -8.66 -18.00
N TYR A 46 3.16 -8.15 -16.80
CA TYR A 46 2.60 -8.79 -15.60
C TYR A 46 1.06 -8.81 -15.56
N ILE A 47 0.41 -7.96 -16.35
CA ILE A 47 -1.06 -7.83 -16.40
C ILE A 47 -1.67 -8.89 -17.33
N GLU A 48 -0.88 -9.51 -18.20
CA GLU A 48 -1.35 -10.44 -19.25
C GLU A 48 -1.93 -11.75 -18.70
N GLN A 49 -1.47 -12.19 -17.54
CA GLN A 49 -1.78 -13.50 -17.00
C GLN A 49 -3.04 -13.52 -16.13
N ASP A 50 -3.63 -12.36 -15.82
CA ASP A 50 -4.78 -12.23 -14.94
C ASP A 50 -5.93 -11.47 -15.61
N ALA A 51 -6.98 -12.22 -15.99
CA ALA A 51 -8.18 -11.68 -16.64
C ALA A 51 -8.93 -10.66 -15.77
N ASP A 52 -8.84 -10.78 -14.45
CA ASP A 52 -9.46 -9.85 -13.50
C ASP A 52 -8.70 -8.51 -13.47
N LEU A 53 -7.37 -8.55 -13.52
CA LEU A 53 -6.55 -7.34 -13.62
C LEU A 53 -6.80 -6.60 -14.93
N LEU A 54 -6.89 -7.31 -16.04
CA LEU A 54 -7.21 -6.71 -17.34
C LEU A 54 -8.62 -6.08 -17.32
N SER A 55 -9.60 -6.74 -16.73
CA SER A 55 -10.95 -6.20 -16.55
C SER A 55 -10.97 -4.92 -15.69
N ARG A 56 -10.20 -4.89 -14.61
CA ARG A 56 -10.01 -3.70 -13.76
C ARG A 56 -9.34 -2.58 -14.53
N PHE A 57 -8.28 -2.88 -15.30
CA PHE A 57 -7.60 -1.92 -16.16
C PHE A 57 -8.59 -1.23 -17.13
N HIS A 58 -9.38 -2.00 -17.87
CA HIS A 58 -10.36 -1.46 -18.81
C HIS A 58 -11.43 -0.60 -18.11
N ARG A 59 -11.83 -0.97 -16.90
CA ARG A 59 -12.81 -0.19 -16.13
C ARG A 59 -12.22 1.15 -15.66
N GLU A 60 -11.01 1.15 -15.10
CA GLU A 60 -10.36 2.37 -14.60
C GLU A 60 -9.94 3.27 -15.77
N ALA A 61 -9.35 2.72 -16.82
CA ALA A 61 -9.00 3.49 -18.01
C ALA A 61 -10.21 4.19 -18.64
N ARG A 62 -11.40 3.55 -18.61
CA ARG A 62 -12.65 4.15 -19.10
C ARG A 62 -13.07 5.36 -18.26
N VAL A 63 -12.92 5.30 -16.95
CA VAL A 63 -13.24 6.41 -16.05
C VAL A 63 -12.29 7.58 -16.30
N VAL A 64 -10.98 7.30 -16.38
CA VAL A 64 -9.95 8.32 -16.66
C VAL A 64 -10.14 8.94 -18.06
N ALA A 65 -10.51 8.15 -19.07
CA ALA A 65 -10.80 8.66 -20.42
C ALA A 65 -11.99 9.65 -20.46
N GLY A 66 -12.87 9.60 -19.47
CA GLY A 66 -13.96 10.55 -19.29
C GLY A 66 -13.53 11.91 -18.73
N LEU A 67 -12.36 12.01 -18.12
CA LEU A 67 -11.88 13.28 -17.56
C LEU A 67 -11.52 14.27 -18.69
N ARG A 68 -12.05 15.48 -18.59
CA ARG A 68 -11.75 16.57 -19.53
C ARG A 68 -11.46 17.85 -18.77
N HIS A 69 -10.18 18.19 -18.68
CA HIS A 69 -9.71 19.39 -17.98
C HIS A 69 -8.42 19.90 -18.64
N PRO A 70 -8.20 21.21 -18.78
CA PRO A 70 -7.01 21.75 -19.44
C PRO A 70 -5.69 21.36 -18.76
N ASN A 71 -5.72 21.05 -17.46
CA ASN A 71 -4.55 20.61 -16.71
C ASN A 71 -4.52 19.09 -16.44
N ILE A 72 -5.24 18.30 -17.22
CA ILE A 72 -5.20 16.82 -17.23
C ILE A 72 -4.89 16.35 -18.65
N VAL A 73 -3.90 15.48 -18.81
CA VAL A 73 -3.59 14.85 -20.10
C VAL A 73 -4.80 14.08 -20.61
N GLN A 74 -5.25 14.37 -21.84
CA GLN A 74 -6.39 13.71 -22.43
C GLN A 74 -6.03 12.29 -22.87
N LEU A 75 -6.74 11.31 -22.36
CA LEU A 75 -6.67 9.93 -22.81
C LEU A 75 -7.61 9.78 -24.04
N PHE A 76 -7.10 9.20 -25.14
CA PHE A 76 -7.85 9.06 -26.39
C PHE A 76 -8.36 7.65 -26.62
N ASP A 77 -7.52 6.64 -26.29
CA ASP A 77 -7.85 5.24 -26.52
C ASP A 77 -7.05 4.34 -25.58
N PHE A 78 -7.52 3.13 -25.37
CA PHE A 78 -6.81 2.07 -24.65
C PHE A 78 -7.29 0.71 -25.14
N ASP A 79 -6.37 -0.23 -25.27
CA ASP A 79 -6.64 -1.58 -25.74
C ASP A 79 -5.46 -2.51 -25.39
N THR A 80 -5.46 -3.71 -25.94
CA THR A 80 -4.38 -4.70 -25.79
C THR A 80 -3.89 -5.11 -27.18
N THR A 81 -2.56 -5.22 -27.36
CA THR A 81 -1.94 -5.74 -28.58
C THR A 81 -0.86 -6.73 -28.21
N ASP A 82 -0.85 -7.90 -28.86
CA ASP A 82 0.08 -9.01 -28.58
C ASP A 82 0.18 -9.34 -27.06
N GLY A 83 -0.96 -9.25 -26.36
CA GLY A 83 -1.06 -9.42 -24.91
C GLY A 83 -0.67 -8.18 -24.07
N HIS A 84 -0.07 -7.14 -24.64
CA HIS A 84 0.38 -5.95 -23.92
C HIS A 84 -0.72 -4.87 -23.88
N PRO A 85 -1.22 -4.50 -22.68
CA PRO A 85 -2.12 -3.37 -22.54
C PRO A 85 -1.42 -2.06 -22.91
N TYR A 86 -2.11 -1.19 -23.64
CA TYR A 86 -1.57 0.11 -24.00
C TYR A 86 -2.63 1.21 -23.87
N ILE A 87 -2.14 2.43 -23.71
CA ILE A 87 -2.93 3.65 -23.59
C ILE A 87 -2.42 4.65 -24.60
N VAL A 88 -3.33 5.24 -25.38
CA VAL A 88 -3.06 6.33 -26.30
C VAL A 88 -3.54 7.63 -25.68
N MET A 89 -2.64 8.61 -25.55
CA MET A 89 -2.94 9.87 -24.91
C MET A 89 -2.35 11.06 -25.67
N GLU A 90 -2.72 12.25 -25.27
CA GLU A 90 -2.18 13.49 -25.78
C GLU A 90 -0.67 13.55 -25.61
N TYR A 91 0.04 13.93 -26.68
CA TYR A 91 1.46 14.18 -26.62
C TYR A 91 1.75 15.65 -26.30
N LEU A 92 2.40 15.89 -25.18
CA LEU A 92 2.88 17.21 -24.76
C LEU A 92 4.39 17.27 -24.92
N LYS A 93 4.90 18.36 -25.53
CA LYS A 93 6.31 18.48 -25.88
C LYS A 93 7.21 18.87 -24.70
N GLY A 94 6.62 19.38 -23.63
CA GLY A 94 7.38 19.91 -22.49
C GLY A 94 7.98 18.82 -21.61
N PRO A 95 8.94 19.20 -20.73
CA PRO A 95 9.56 18.29 -19.78
C PRO A 95 8.62 17.95 -18.63
N THR A 96 8.93 16.88 -17.89
CA THR A 96 8.32 16.67 -16.58
C THR A 96 8.83 17.72 -15.57
N LEU A 97 8.02 18.02 -14.56
CA LEU A 97 8.45 18.86 -13.43
C LEU A 97 9.68 18.24 -12.74
N ALA A 98 9.78 16.91 -12.66
CA ALA A 98 10.95 16.23 -12.11
C ALA A 98 12.24 16.57 -12.89
N ASN A 99 12.16 16.58 -14.21
CA ASN A 99 13.31 16.96 -15.05
C ASN A 99 13.69 18.43 -14.84
N TYR A 100 12.70 19.30 -14.68
CA TYR A 100 12.94 20.72 -14.44
C TYR A 100 13.56 20.97 -13.05
N LEU A 101 12.99 20.36 -11.99
CA LEU A 101 13.51 20.47 -10.62
C LEU A 101 14.93 19.93 -10.51
N ARG A 102 15.23 18.79 -11.13
CA ARG A 102 16.60 18.25 -11.13
C ARG A 102 17.61 19.23 -11.71
N ARG A 103 17.28 19.91 -12.81
CA ARG A 103 18.16 20.92 -13.42
C ARG A 103 18.36 22.15 -12.55
N LEU A 104 17.31 22.58 -11.84
CA LEU A 104 17.43 23.66 -10.85
C LEU A 104 18.32 23.23 -9.67
N HIS A 105 18.14 22.00 -9.20
CA HIS A 105 18.93 21.45 -8.10
C HIS A 105 20.43 21.40 -8.45
N GLU A 106 20.79 20.96 -9.65
CA GLU A 106 22.19 20.96 -10.16
C GLU A 106 22.83 22.36 -10.13
N ARG A 107 22.02 23.44 -10.15
CA ARG A 107 22.45 24.85 -10.09
C ARG A 107 22.25 25.51 -8.75
N HIS A 108 21.76 24.79 -7.75
CA HIS A 108 21.37 25.34 -6.46
C HIS A 108 20.30 26.43 -6.55
N GLU A 109 19.44 26.38 -7.57
CA GLU A 109 18.33 27.29 -7.81
C GLU A 109 17.00 26.71 -7.33
N ARG A 110 15.99 27.58 -7.15
CA ARG A 110 14.62 27.21 -6.76
C ARG A 110 13.62 27.92 -7.66
N ILE A 111 12.41 27.37 -7.74
CA ILE A 111 11.33 28.04 -8.44
C ILE A 111 10.86 29.24 -7.59
N PRO A 112 10.76 30.44 -8.15
CA PRO A 112 10.24 31.60 -7.42
C PRO A 112 8.80 31.37 -6.93
N PRO A 113 8.41 31.81 -5.72
CA PRO A 113 7.10 31.51 -5.14
C PRO A 113 5.89 31.88 -6.02
N HIS A 114 5.98 32.98 -6.78
CA HIS A 114 4.91 33.40 -7.70
C HIS A 114 4.76 32.46 -8.90
N GLN A 115 5.84 31.79 -9.35
CA GLN A 115 5.78 30.76 -10.38
C GLN A 115 5.23 29.44 -9.81
N VAL A 116 5.64 29.09 -8.58
CA VAL A 116 5.07 27.96 -7.84
C VAL A 116 3.55 28.12 -7.70
N ALA A 117 3.08 29.30 -7.29
CA ALA A 117 1.66 29.60 -7.16
C ALA A 117 0.89 29.36 -8.47
N ARG A 118 1.45 29.80 -9.59
CA ARG A 118 0.82 29.61 -10.90
C ARG A 118 0.70 28.13 -11.28
N LEU A 119 1.76 27.34 -11.11
CA LEU A 119 1.70 25.89 -11.34
C LEU A 119 0.69 25.21 -10.42
N LEU A 120 0.70 25.61 -9.13
CA LEU A 120 -0.21 25.09 -8.12
C LEU A 120 -1.68 25.33 -8.48
N LYS A 121 -2.02 26.51 -9.04
CA LYS A 121 -3.39 26.83 -9.48
C LYS A 121 -3.94 25.80 -10.46
N GLY A 122 -3.17 25.43 -11.49
CA GLY A 122 -3.59 24.44 -12.49
C GLY A 122 -3.73 23.04 -11.89
N LEU A 123 -2.77 22.64 -11.05
CA LEU A 123 -2.76 21.33 -10.40
C LEU A 123 -3.94 21.16 -9.44
N THR A 124 -4.23 22.17 -8.62
CA THR A 124 -5.35 22.10 -7.67
C THR A 124 -6.71 22.11 -8.37
N ALA A 125 -6.86 22.86 -9.46
CA ALA A 125 -8.07 22.82 -10.27
C ALA A 125 -8.30 21.44 -10.90
N ALA A 126 -7.23 20.80 -11.43
CA ALA A 126 -7.28 19.47 -12.00
C ALA A 126 -7.65 18.40 -10.97
N LEU A 127 -7.04 18.44 -9.78
CA LEU A 127 -7.34 17.49 -8.71
C LEU A 127 -8.76 17.63 -8.19
N ASP A 128 -9.21 18.84 -7.88
CA ASP A 128 -10.58 19.05 -7.40
C ASP A 128 -11.63 18.62 -8.44
N TYR A 129 -11.36 18.85 -9.73
CA TYR A 129 -12.20 18.32 -10.81
C TYR A 129 -12.24 16.79 -10.81
N ALA A 130 -11.09 16.13 -10.75
CA ALA A 130 -11.02 14.66 -10.73
C ALA A 130 -11.72 14.07 -9.49
N HIS A 131 -11.51 14.67 -8.30
CA HIS A 131 -12.14 14.26 -7.05
C HIS A 131 -13.66 14.38 -7.09
N GLN A 132 -14.21 15.42 -7.73
CA GLN A 132 -15.66 15.59 -7.96
C GLN A 132 -16.22 14.49 -8.90
N GLN A 133 -15.39 13.96 -9.81
CA GLN A 133 -15.75 12.81 -10.65
C GLN A 133 -15.52 11.46 -9.95
N GLY A 134 -15.16 11.46 -8.67
CA GLY A 134 -14.86 10.25 -7.89
C GLY A 134 -13.53 9.59 -8.23
N VAL A 135 -12.62 10.31 -8.92
CA VAL A 135 -11.31 9.82 -9.31
C VAL A 135 -10.24 10.36 -8.38
N ILE A 136 -9.46 9.50 -7.76
CA ILE A 136 -8.31 9.82 -6.92
C ILE A 136 -7.05 9.42 -7.69
N HIS A 137 -6.06 10.29 -7.76
CA HIS A 137 -4.85 10.08 -8.56
C HIS A 137 -3.90 9.05 -7.94
N ARG A 138 -3.63 9.14 -6.63
CA ARG A 138 -2.81 8.24 -5.80
C ARG A 138 -1.31 8.17 -6.12
N ASP A 139 -0.83 8.82 -7.15
CA ASP A 139 0.61 8.86 -7.53
C ASP A 139 1.01 10.27 -7.97
N ILE A 140 0.65 11.29 -7.17
CA ILE A 140 1.07 12.66 -7.40
C ILE A 140 2.56 12.80 -7.06
N LYS A 141 3.35 13.09 -8.10
CA LYS A 141 4.80 13.33 -8.00
C LYS A 141 5.28 14.16 -9.19
N PRO A 142 6.43 14.82 -9.10
CA PRO A 142 6.94 15.65 -10.21
C PRO A 142 7.12 14.91 -11.54
N GLY A 143 7.33 13.58 -11.51
CA GLY A 143 7.42 12.75 -12.71
C GLY A 143 6.10 12.63 -13.48
N ASN A 144 4.96 12.79 -12.78
CA ASN A 144 3.61 12.73 -13.34
C ASN A 144 3.00 14.12 -13.58
N ILE A 145 3.83 15.17 -13.57
CA ILE A 145 3.45 16.55 -13.89
C ILE A 145 4.25 16.99 -15.10
N LEU A 146 3.59 17.26 -16.20
CA LEU A 146 4.22 17.80 -17.41
C LEU A 146 4.12 19.32 -17.39
N LEU A 147 5.19 19.99 -17.77
CA LEU A 147 5.20 21.44 -18.00
C LEU A 147 4.94 21.67 -19.49
N ASN A 148 3.91 22.43 -19.81
CA ASN A 148 3.52 22.71 -21.19
C ASN A 148 3.48 24.21 -21.44
N SER A 149 4.07 24.67 -22.52
CA SER A 149 3.99 26.03 -23.00
C SER A 149 3.32 26.06 -24.36
N ARG A 150 2.46 27.05 -24.58
CA ARG A 150 1.79 27.24 -25.87
C ARG A 150 2.63 28.07 -26.84
N ALA A 151 3.55 28.86 -26.35
CA ALA A 151 4.31 29.80 -27.15
C ALA A 151 5.67 29.25 -27.56
N ASP A 152 6.47 28.75 -26.62
CA ASP A 152 7.87 28.43 -26.82
C ASP A 152 8.26 27.08 -26.20
N GLU A 153 9.39 26.55 -26.63
CA GLU A 153 10.02 25.40 -25.98
C GLU A 153 10.55 25.82 -24.60
N ILE A 154 10.26 25.02 -23.58
CA ILE A 154 10.66 25.30 -22.20
C ILE A 154 12.18 25.14 -22.08
N SER A 155 12.85 26.25 -21.83
CA SER A 155 14.30 26.27 -21.58
C SER A 155 14.58 25.96 -20.11
N PHE A 156 15.54 25.06 -19.87
CA PHE A 156 16.03 24.80 -18.51
C PHE A 156 16.95 25.91 -17.97
N ASP A 157 17.43 26.82 -18.83
CA ASP A 157 18.39 27.88 -18.48
C ASP A 157 17.72 29.20 -18.14
N LYS A 158 16.40 29.24 -18.23
CA LYS A 158 15.61 30.44 -17.96
C LYS A 158 14.47 30.12 -16.98
N PRO A 159 14.03 31.09 -16.17
CA PRO A 159 12.82 30.96 -15.39
C PRO A 159 11.61 30.62 -16.28
N LEU A 160 10.63 29.89 -15.72
CA LEU A 160 9.40 29.56 -16.43
C LEU A 160 8.68 30.84 -16.88
N THR A 161 8.29 30.89 -18.14
CA THR A 161 7.50 31.98 -18.70
C THR A 161 6.04 31.94 -18.18
N ASN A 162 5.29 33.01 -18.36
CA ASN A 162 3.95 33.13 -17.79
C ASN A 162 2.89 32.23 -18.45
N ASP A 163 3.18 31.70 -19.61
CA ASP A 163 2.33 30.78 -20.39
C ASP A 163 2.56 29.30 -20.08
N VAL A 164 3.55 28.97 -19.23
CA VAL A 164 3.80 27.59 -18.80
C VAL A 164 2.71 27.15 -17.83
N GLU A 165 2.05 26.06 -18.19
CA GLU A 165 1.01 25.38 -17.39
C GLU A 165 1.53 24.02 -16.90
N ALA A 166 1.10 23.61 -15.71
CA ALA A 166 1.34 22.27 -15.19
C ALA A 166 0.16 21.37 -15.54
N ILE A 167 0.43 20.19 -16.09
CA ILE A 167 -0.57 19.25 -16.58
C ILE A 167 -0.33 17.89 -15.92
N LEU A 168 -1.35 17.35 -15.25
CA LEU A 168 -1.30 16.03 -14.63
C LEU A 168 -1.43 14.92 -15.66
N THR A 169 -0.61 13.87 -15.49
CA THR A 169 -0.69 12.62 -16.27
C THR A 169 -0.73 11.41 -15.35
N ASP A 170 -1.04 10.25 -15.90
CA ASP A 170 -0.98 8.95 -15.21
C ASP A 170 -1.97 8.77 -14.03
N PHE A 171 -3.20 9.27 -14.17
CA PHE A 171 -4.28 9.06 -13.19
C PHE A 171 -4.57 7.58 -12.96
N GLY A 172 -4.57 7.17 -11.69
CA GLY A 172 -5.22 5.94 -11.18
C GLY A 172 -4.72 4.58 -11.68
N LEU A 173 -3.86 4.54 -12.69
CA LEU A 173 -3.38 3.31 -13.32
C LEU A 173 -2.42 2.51 -12.41
N VAL A 174 -1.87 3.17 -11.40
CA VAL A 174 -0.97 2.57 -10.41
C VAL A 174 -1.65 1.46 -9.63
N ARG A 175 -2.93 1.61 -9.28
CA ARG A 175 -3.67 0.61 -8.50
C ARG A 175 -3.80 -0.76 -9.18
N ILE A 176 -3.85 -0.78 -10.51
CA ILE A 176 -3.98 -2.02 -11.30
C ILE A 176 -2.63 -2.71 -11.37
N VAL A 177 -1.57 -1.92 -11.54
CA VAL A 177 -0.19 -2.40 -11.60
C VAL A 177 0.29 -2.78 -10.20
N ASP A 178 -0.13 -2.04 -9.16
CA ASP A 178 0.16 -2.37 -7.76
C ASP A 178 -0.51 -3.68 -7.35
N ALA A 179 -1.77 -3.92 -7.72
CA ALA A 179 -2.43 -5.20 -7.50
C ALA A 179 -1.73 -6.35 -8.23
N ALA A 180 -1.17 -6.11 -9.43
CA ALA A 180 -0.41 -7.09 -10.19
C ALA A 180 1.03 -7.26 -9.68
N SER A 181 1.69 -6.17 -9.26
CA SER A 181 3.06 -6.20 -8.76
C SER A 181 3.14 -6.63 -7.30
N GLN A 182 2.13 -6.36 -6.49
CA GLN A 182 2.00 -6.88 -5.13
C GLN A 182 1.83 -8.40 -5.13
N THR A 183 1.18 -8.98 -6.15
CA THR A 183 1.15 -10.44 -6.34
C THR A 183 2.47 -11.01 -6.83
N ALA A 184 3.35 -10.20 -7.45
CA ALA A 184 4.57 -10.68 -8.09
C ALA A 184 5.89 -10.33 -7.38
N SER A 185 5.96 -9.25 -6.59
CA SER A 185 7.27 -8.77 -6.09
C SER A 185 7.31 -8.22 -4.66
N GLY A 186 6.17 -8.09 -3.96
CA GLY A 186 6.17 -7.58 -2.57
C GLY A 186 6.75 -6.16 -2.38
N MET A 187 7.16 -5.50 -3.45
CA MET A 187 7.69 -4.15 -3.38
C MET A 187 6.55 -3.14 -3.29
N VAL A 188 6.67 -2.18 -2.38
CA VAL A 188 5.84 -0.98 -2.36
C VAL A 188 6.04 -0.28 -3.69
N SER A 189 5.06 -0.43 -4.59
CA SER A 189 5.09 0.21 -5.90
C SER A 189 4.84 1.70 -5.71
N GLY A 190 5.70 2.52 -6.27
CA GLY A 190 5.60 3.96 -6.20
C GLY A 190 6.91 4.61 -5.72
N THR A 191 6.89 5.95 -5.70
CA THR A 191 8.02 6.74 -5.20
C THR A 191 7.72 7.11 -3.75
N PRO A 192 8.33 6.46 -2.73
CA PRO A 192 7.94 6.56 -1.32
C PRO A 192 8.01 7.99 -0.78
N MET A 193 8.83 8.84 -1.39
CA MET A 193 9.03 10.25 -1.02
C MET A 193 7.76 11.10 -1.11
N TYR A 194 6.75 10.68 -1.93
CA TYR A 194 5.50 11.43 -2.14
C TYR A 194 4.26 10.71 -1.60
N MET A 195 4.42 9.53 -1.02
CA MET A 195 3.30 8.78 -0.45
C MET A 195 2.70 9.50 0.75
N SER A 196 1.39 9.47 0.84
CA SER A 196 0.70 9.93 2.05
C SER A 196 0.87 8.96 3.21
N PRO A 197 0.71 9.40 4.47
CA PRO A 197 0.78 8.53 5.64
C PRO A 197 -0.15 7.33 5.57
N GLU A 198 -1.37 7.51 5.07
CA GLU A 198 -2.35 6.44 4.89
C GLU A 198 -1.95 5.46 3.78
N GLN A 199 -1.33 5.92 2.69
CA GLN A 199 -0.74 5.03 1.68
C GLN A 199 0.43 4.24 2.25
N ALA A 200 1.31 4.93 3.00
CA ALA A 200 2.47 4.30 3.63
C ALA A 200 2.08 3.24 4.67
N ARG A 201 0.89 3.38 5.31
CA ARG A 201 0.33 2.36 6.23
C ARG A 201 -0.47 1.27 5.54
N GLY A 202 -0.82 1.43 4.24
CA GLY A 202 -1.77 0.57 3.56
C GLY A 202 -3.23 0.80 3.98
N ASP A 203 -3.55 1.93 4.61
CA ASP A 203 -4.89 2.29 5.04
C ASP A 203 -5.79 2.64 3.84
N LYS A 204 -7.12 2.70 4.08
CA LYS A 204 -8.06 3.16 3.07
C LYS A 204 -7.78 4.62 2.71
N THR A 205 -7.51 4.88 1.44
CA THR A 205 -7.20 6.21 0.92
C THR A 205 -8.45 6.90 0.37
N ASP A 206 -8.54 8.23 0.59
CA ASP A 206 -9.50 9.12 -0.05
C ASP A 206 -8.78 10.24 -0.83
N HIS A 207 -9.52 11.23 -1.33
CA HIS A 207 -8.99 12.33 -2.13
C HIS A 207 -7.93 13.18 -1.41
N ARG A 208 -7.90 13.17 -0.06
CA ARG A 208 -6.92 13.91 0.76
C ARG A 208 -5.52 13.30 0.70
N THR A 209 -5.40 12.07 0.21
CA THR A 209 -4.12 11.46 -0.17
C THR A 209 -3.41 12.30 -1.23
N ASP A 210 -4.12 12.71 -2.28
CA ASP A 210 -3.55 13.54 -3.35
C ASP A 210 -3.15 14.93 -2.85
N ILE A 211 -3.90 15.50 -1.89
CA ILE A 211 -3.59 16.79 -1.27
C ILE A 211 -2.27 16.73 -0.50
N TYR A 212 -2.03 15.65 0.25
CA TYR A 212 -0.75 15.42 0.92
C TYR A 212 0.40 15.31 -0.09
N SER A 213 0.25 14.46 -1.10
CA SER A 213 1.28 14.24 -2.12
C SER A 213 1.58 15.54 -2.90
N LEU A 214 0.54 16.34 -3.22
CA LEU A 214 0.74 17.67 -3.80
C LEU A 214 1.44 18.63 -2.81
N GLY A 215 1.18 18.49 -1.51
CA GLY A 215 1.91 19.20 -0.45
C GLY A 215 3.41 18.87 -0.46
N VAL A 216 3.77 17.59 -0.67
CA VAL A 216 5.18 17.18 -0.82
C VAL A 216 5.81 17.79 -2.08
N VAL A 217 5.09 17.79 -3.20
CA VAL A 217 5.55 18.45 -4.45
C VAL A 217 5.74 19.95 -4.24
N LEU A 218 4.81 20.61 -3.55
CA LEU A 218 4.90 22.03 -3.21
C LEU A 218 6.11 22.32 -2.31
N TYR A 219 6.35 21.47 -1.32
CA TYR A 219 7.55 21.55 -0.47
C TYR A 219 8.81 21.48 -1.31
N GLU A 220 8.92 20.49 -2.21
CA GLU A 220 10.09 20.32 -3.08
C GLU A 220 10.32 21.51 -4.01
N MET A 221 9.27 22.07 -4.61
CA MET A 221 9.37 23.28 -5.44
C MET A 221 9.95 24.47 -4.67
N LEU A 222 9.59 24.62 -3.38
CA LEU A 222 10.01 25.72 -2.52
C LEU A 222 11.38 25.49 -1.85
N ALA A 223 11.64 24.25 -1.41
CA ALA A 223 12.84 23.90 -0.67
C ALA A 223 14.01 23.46 -1.58
N GLY A 224 13.72 23.02 -2.83
CA GLY A 224 14.69 22.37 -3.73
C GLY A 224 15.00 20.92 -3.35
N ARG A 225 14.31 20.37 -2.36
CA ARG A 225 14.44 18.96 -1.92
C ARG A 225 13.11 18.49 -1.32
N VAL A 226 12.91 17.20 -1.25
CA VAL A 226 11.75 16.61 -0.56
C VAL A 226 11.83 16.80 0.95
N PRO A 227 10.68 16.79 1.68
CA PRO A 227 10.68 16.94 3.14
C PRO A 227 11.33 15.76 3.87
N PHE A 228 11.23 14.56 3.28
CA PHE A 228 11.73 13.33 3.88
C PHE A 228 12.60 12.59 2.87
N GLU A 229 13.86 12.37 3.23
CA GLU A 229 14.87 11.73 2.41
C GLU A 229 15.75 10.84 3.29
N ALA A 230 15.98 9.60 2.89
CA ALA A 230 16.84 8.64 3.57
C ALA A 230 17.30 7.57 2.58
N ASP A 231 18.36 6.82 2.95
CA ASP A 231 18.90 5.74 2.14
C ASP A 231 17.94 4.53 2.05
N SER A 232 17.06 4.38 3.03
CA SER A 232 16.08 3.30 3.09
C SER A 232 14.67 3.79 2.73
N THR A 233 14.00 3.08 1.83
CA THR A 233 12.57 3.25 1.54
C THR A 233 11.72 3.22 2.80
N MET A 234 12.03 2.32 3.73
CA MET A 234 11.29 2.16 4.98
C MET A 234 11.43 3.37 5.91
N THR A 235 12.62 3.94 5.98
CA THR A 235 12.85 5.17 6.76
C THR A 235 12.05 6.32 6.17
N ILE A 236 11.97 6.44 4.84
CA ILE A 236 11.14 7.45 4.18
C ILE A 236 9.66 7.23 4.52
N LEU A 237 9.15 6.00 4.39
CA LEU A 237 7.76 5.67 4.73
C LEU A 237 7.46 5.97 6.20
N HIS A 238 8.39 5.63 7.09
CA HIS A 238 8.25 5.97 8.51
C HIS A 238 8.19 7.49 8.74
N MET A 239 9.06 8.27 8.09
CA MET A 239 9.01 9.73 8.17
C MET A 239 7.70 10.28 7.61
N GLN A 240 7.18 9.71 6.52
CA GLN A 240 5.86 10.06 5.98
C GLN A 240 4.75 9.84 7.01
N ILE A 241 4.84 8.77 7.79
CA ILE A 241 3.84 8.42 8.79
C ILE A 241 3.94 9.29 10.05
N ASN A 242 5.16 9.54 10.54
CA ASN A 242 5.37 10.00 11.91
C ASN A 242 6.09 11.35 12.04
N SER A 243 7.01 11.70 11.12
CA SER A 243 7.85 12.89 11.30
C SER A 243 7.17 14.16 10.81
N PRO A 244 7.22 15.27 11.55
CA PRO A 244 6.76 16.56 11.04
C PRO A 244 7.65 17.02 9.88
N PRO A 245 7.12 17.79 8.90
CA PRO A 245 7.94 18.32 7.83
C PRO A 245 8.97 19.30 8.40
N PRO A 246 10.24 19.22 7.96
CA PRO A 246 11.26 20.18 8.36
C PRO A 246 10.89 21.61 7.93
N PRO A 247 11.34 22.64 8.66
CA PRO A 247 11.12 24.02 8.23
C PRO A 247 11.91 24.33 6.94
N ILE A 248 11.28 25.06 6.02
CA ILE A 248 11.91 25.48 4.76
C ILE A 248 12.71 26.77 5.00
N PRO A 249 14.02 26.78 4.82
CA PRO A 249 14.82 27.98 5.04
C PRO A 249 14.45 29.12 4.06
N GLY A 250 14.21 30.31 4.61
CA GLY A 250 14.00 31.53 3.82
C GLY A 250 12.57 31.74 3.30
N VAL A 251 11.61 30.90 3.67
CA VAL A 251 10.18 31.15 3.36
C VAL A 251 9.51 31.94 4.50
N PRO A 252 8.48 32.76 4.18
CA PRO A 252 7.68 33.45 5.21
C PRO A 252 7.00 32.44 6.16
N PRO A 253 6.78 32.80 7.45
CA PRO A 253 6.06 31.94 8.39
C PRO A 253 4.66 31.50 7.90
N ALA A 254 3.96 32.36 7.16
CA ALA A 254 2.68 32.03 6.56
C ALA A 254 2.78 30.89 5.53
N VAL A 255 3.84 30.85 4.72
CA VAL A 255 4.10 29.75 3.78
C VAL A 255 4.43 28.46 4.53
N GLN A 256 5.22 28.54 5.60
CA GLN A 256 5.50 27.38 6.45
C GLN A 256 4.22 26.82 7.10
N ALA A 257 3.28 27.69 7.51
CA ALA A 257 1.99 27.26 8.04
C ALA A 257 1.16 26.46 7.00
N VAL A 258 1.17 26.91 5.74
CA VAL A 258 0.53 26.15 4.63
C VAL A 258 1.16 24.77 4.49
N MET A 259 2.50 24.68 4.52
CA MET A 259 3.21 23.40 4.42
C MET A 259 2.88 22.46 5.59
N ASN A 260 2.90 22.99 6.79
CA ASN A 260 2.58 22.21 7.99
C ASN A 260 1.16 21.62 7.92
N ARG A 261 0.16 22.41 7.48
CA ARG A 261 -1.22 21.95 7.32
C ARG A 261 -1.36 20.93 6.17
N ALA A 262 -0.74 21.16 5.02
CA ALA A 262 -0.79 20.23 3.89
C ALA A 262 -0.18 18.87 4.22
N LEU A 263 0.89 18.85 5.03
CA LEU A 263 1.66 17.66 5.40
C LEU A 263 1.29 17.10 6.79
N THR A 264 0.15 17.51 7.36
CA THR A 264 -0.40 16.93 8.58
C THR A 264 -0.69 15.44 8.38
N LYS A 265 -0.35 14.61 9.37
CA LYS A 265 -0.42 13.15 9.25
C LYS A 265 -1.85 12.61 9.25
N ASN A 266 -2.72 13.19 10.06
CA ASN A 266 -4.15 12.86 10.05
C ASN A 266 -4.86 13.59 8.88
N PRO A 267 -5.57 12.88 8.00
CA PRO A 267 -6.31 13.49 6.89
C PRO A 267 -7.35 14.53 7.32
N GLU A 268 -7.97 14.38 8.50
CA GLU A 268 -8.98 15.31 9.00
C GLU A 268 -8.41 16.70 9.31
N ASP A 269 -7.13 16.79 9.64
CA ASP A 269 -6.46 18.06 10.00
C ASP A 269 -5.82 18.75 8.79
N ARG A 270 -5.87 18.11 7.60
CA ARG A 270 -5.35 18.67 6.34
C ARG A 270 -6.35 19.63 5.71
N TYR A 271 -5.97 20.18 4.58
CA TYR A 271 -6.90 20.79 3.63
C TYR A 271 -7.93 19.75 3.16
N GLN A 272 -9.21 20.12 3.09
CA GLN A 272 -10.27 19.23 2.65
C GLN A 272 -10.49 19.32 1.13
N THR A 273 -10.01 20.38 0.48
CA THR A 273 -9.92 20.50 -0.97
C THR A 273 -8.53 21.00 -1.38
N SER A 274 -8.09 20.63 -2.58
CA SER A 274 -6.81 21.12 -3.10
C SER A 274 -6.82 22.63 -3.30
N ARG A 275 -7.98 23.21 -3.59
CA ARG A 275 -8.18 24.66 -3.73
C ARG A 275 -7.90 25.41 -2.44
N GLU A 276 -8.40 24.95 -1.30
CA GLU A 276 -8.12 25.60 -0.01
C GLU A 276 -6.62 25.80 0.18
N MET A 277 -5.81 24.77 -0.15
CA MET A 277 -4.36 24.87 -0.09
C MET A 277 -3.80 25.95 -1.04
N ALA A 278 -4.32 26.01 -2.28
CA ALA A 278 -3.89 27.04 -3.23
C ALA A 278 -4.24 28.45 -2.73
N VAL A 279 -5.45 28.68 -2.23
CA VAL A 279 -5.91 29.96 -1.69
C VAL A 279 -4.99 30.42 -0.56
N ASP A 280 -4.76 29.55 0.43
CA ASP A 280 -3.90 29.87 1.57
C ASP A 280 -2.44 30.14 1.13
N PHE A 281 -1.93 29.41 0.14
CA PHE A 281 -0.60 29.65 -0.41
C PHE A 281 -0.51 31.02 -1.12
N TYR A 282 -1.50 31.38 -1.93
CA TYR A 282 -1.56 32.68 -2.59
C TYR A 282 -1.61 33.82 -1.58
N LEU A 283 -2.42 33.70 -0.52
CA LEU A 283 -2.46 34.65 0.59
C LEU A 283 -1.11 34.75 1.31
N ALA A 284 -0.47 33.63 1.57
CA ALA A 284 0.81 33.57 2.29
C ALA A 284 1.98 34.25 1.53
N ILE A 285 1.89 34.35 0.21
CA ILE A 285 2.88 35.05 -0.63
C ILE A 285 2.42 36.49 -1.02
N GLY A 286 1.30 36.99 -0.47
CA GLY A 286 0.79 38.34 -0.69
C GLY A 286 0.01 38.55 -2.00
N MET A 287 -0.42 37.50 -2.68
CA MET A 287 -1.17 37.55 -3.95
C MET A 287 -2.69 37.50 -3.70
N THR A 288 -3.22 38.43 -2.92
CA THR A 288 -4.60 38.43 -2.41
C THR A 288 -5.67 38.44 -3.51
N ALA A 289 -5.49 39.28 -4.54
CA ALA A 289 -6.47 39.36 -5.63
C ALA A 289 -6.62 38.05 -6.40
N GLN A 290 -5.51 37.35 -6.62
CA GLN A 290 -5.51 36.03 -7.26
C GLN A 290 -6.12 34.96 -6.35
N ALA A 291 -5.91 35.02 -5.04
CA ALA A 291 -6.53 34.13 -4.07
C ALA A 291 -8.07 34.24 -4.12
N GLU A 292 -8.62 35.44 -4.18
CA GLU A 292 -10.07 35.63 -4.33
C GLU A 292 -10.59 35.07 -5.67
N THR A 293 -9.87 35.28 -6.77
CA THR A 293 -10.23 34.71 -8.08
C THR A 293 -10.29 33.17 -8.01
N ILE A 294 -9.36 32.54 -7.28
CA ILE A 294 -9.37 31.08 -7.09
C ILE A 294 -10.56 30.65 -6.22
N ARG A 295 -10.93 31.44 -5.21
CA ARG A 295 -12.10 31.20 -4.37
C ARG A 295 -13.42 31.21 -5.15
N GLU A 296 -13.55 32.13 -6.09
CA GLU A 296 -14.78 32.35 -6.86
C GLU A 296 -14.95 31.42 -8.07
N ALA A 297 -13.87 30.89 -8.61
CA ALA A 297 -13.81 30.25 -9.95
C ALA A 297 -14.43 28.85 -10.07
N LEU A 298 -15.06 28.24 -9.03
CA LEU A 298 -15.49 26.85 -9.14
C LEU A 298 -16.87 26.55 -9.77
N PRO A 299 -17.88 27.39 -9.75
CA PRO A 299 -19.13 27.09 -10.45
C PRO A 299 -19.07 27.30 -11.97
N ALA A 300 -18.23 28.23 -12.44
CA ALA A 300 -18.26 28.66 -13.85
C ALA A 300 -17.49 27.76 -14.82
N GLN A 301 -16.35 27.20 -14.43
CA GLN A 301 -15.52 26.42 -15.37
C GLN A 301 -16.09 25.03 -15.68
N ILE A 302 -16.94 24.47 -14.83
CA ILE A 302 -17.63 23.20 -15.09
C ILE A 302 -18.73 23.38 -16.13
N ALA A 303 -19.39 24.55 -16.17
CA ALA A 303 -20.46 24.84 -17.12
C ALA A 303 -19.95 24.94 -18.56
N ASP A 304 -18.77 25.54 -18.79
CA ASP A 304 -18.23 25.74 -20.13
C ASP A 304 -17.68 24.44 -20.77
N VAL A 305 -17.14 23.52 -19.95
CA VAL A 305 -16.65 22.22 -20.47
C VAL A 305 -17.82 21.25 -20.76
N MET A 306 -18.92 21.37 -20.03
CA MET A 306 -20.15 20.59 -20.29
C MET A 306 -20.99 21.15 -21.46
N ALA A 307 -20.78 22.40 -21.87
CA ALA A 307 -21.49 23.06 -22.97
C ALA A 307 -20.91 22.75 -24.37
N ALA A 308 -19.81 22.02 -24.49
CA ALA A 308 -19.32 21.55 -25.77
C ALA A 308 -20.32 20.51 -26.35
N PRO A 309 -20.89 20.73 -27.55
CA PRO A 309 -21.90 19.84 -28.06
C PRO A 309 -21.33 18.45 -28.30
N ILE A 310 -21.84 17.48 -27.55
CA ILE A 310 -21.71 16.07 -27.89
C ILE A 310 -22.42 15.90 -29.24
N THR A 311 -21.67 15.66 -30.30
CA THR A 311 -22.28 15.24 -31.59
C THR A 311 -22.91 13.88 -31.32
N GLU A 312 -24.24 13.92 -31.10
CA GLU A 312 -25.06 12.72 -31.00
C GLU A 312 -24.94 11.93 -32.30
N LYS A 313 -24.43 10.70 -32.20
CA LYS A 313 -24.67 9.71 -33.24
C LYS A 313 -26.18 9.51 -33.33
N PRO A 314 -26.78 9.50 -34.55
CA PRO A 314 -28.20 9.38 -34.69
C PRO A 314 -28.73 8.14 -33.99
N ALA A 315 -29.71 8.33 -33.12
CA ALA A 315 -30.39 7.28 -32.39
C ALA A 315 -30.97 6.27 -33.38
N ARG A 316 -30.56 5.03 -33.29
CA ARG A 316 -31.22 3.92 -33.96
C ARG A 316 -32.66 3.86 -33.46
N SER A 317 -33.61 3.94 -34.39
CA SER A 317 -35.04 3.99 -34.13
C SER A 317 -35.52 2.81 -33.24
N PRO A 318 -36.49 3.02 -32.33
CA PRO A 318 -36.95 2.02 -31.37
C PRO A 318 -37.73 0.84 -31.98
N ILE A 319 -37.87 0.77 -33.32
CA ILE A 319 -38.65 -0.27 -34.02
C ILE A 319 -38.05 -1.67 -33.85
N TRP A 320 -36.72 -1.82 -33.65
CA TRP A 320 -36.08 -3.12 -33.50
C TRP A 320 -36.17 -3.71 -32.08
N ILE A 321 -36.45 -2.89 -31.06
CA ILE A 321 -36.59 -3.36 -29.68
C ILE A 321 -37.93 -4.08 -29.49
N GLY A 322 -38.98 -3.61 -30.17
CA GLY A 322 -40.31 -4.26 -30.14
C GLY A 322 -40.31 -5.67 -30.75
N VAL A 323 -39.57 -5.88 -31.85
CA VAL A 323 -39.47 -7.20 -32.50
C VAL A 323 -38.66 -8.20 -31.68
N GLY A 324 -37.59 -7.75 -30.99
CA GLY A 324 -36.79 -8.62 -30.12
C GLY A 324 -37.56 -9.11 -28.90
N ILE A 325 -38.33 -8.25 -28.25
CA ILE A 325 -39.15 -8.60 -27.07
C ILE A 325 -40.28 -9.57 -27.47
N PHE A 326 -40.94 -9.34 -28.59
CA PHE A 326 -42.04 -10.23 -29.06
C PHE A 326 -41.51 -11.63 -29.40
N SER A 327 -40.34 -11.75 -30.06
CA SER A 327 -39.72 -13.04 -30.36
C SER A 327 -39.27 -13.79 -29.11
N PHE A 328 -38.79 -13.07 -28.06
CA PHE A 328 -38.34 -13.68 -26.80
C PHE A 328 -39.52 -14.21 -25.97
N VAL A 329 -40.64 -13.49 -25.94
CA VAL A 329 -41.88 -13.93 -25.27
C VAL A 329 -42.48 -15.17 -25.95
N CYS A 330 -42.47 -15.23 -27.27
CA CYS A 330 -42.94 -16.41 -28.00
C CYS A 330 -42.07 -17.65 -27.77
N LEU A 331 -40.75 -17.50 -27.65
CA LEU A 331 -39.84 -18.60 -27.32
C LEU A 331 -40.04 -19.15 -25.90
N ILE A 332 -40.29 -18.27 -24.94
CA ILE A 332 -40.60 -18.70 -23.54
C ILE A 332 -41.95 -19.42 -23.50
N ALA A 333 -42.98 -18.96 -24.23
CA ALA A 333 -44.29 -19.64 -24.30
C ALA A 333 -44.19 -21.03 -24.91
N LEU A 334 -43.36 -21.21 -25.95
CA LEU A 334 -43.10 -22.52 -26.56
C LEU A 334 -42.32 -23.46 -25.64
N ALA A 335 -41.34 -22.94 -24.88
CA ALA A 335 -40.56 -23.74 -23.91
C ALA A 335 -41.43 -24.22 -22.73
N VAL A 336 -42.34 -23.37 -22.22
CA VAL A 336 -43.28 -23.74 -21.15
C VAL A 336 -44.37 -24.73 -21.66
N GLY A 337 -44.80 -24.60 -22.92
CA GLY A 337 -45.72 -25.56 -23.55
C GLY A 337 -45.09 -26.93 -23.74
N ALA A 338 -43.83 -27.01 -24.15
CA ALA A 338 -43.10 -28.27 -24.32
C ALA A 338 -42.86 -29.00 -23.01
N PHE A 339 -42.65 -28.25 -21.91
CA PHE A 339 -42.41 -28.84 -20.58
C PHE A 339 -43.70 -29.47 -19.96
N ARG A 340 -44.90 -29.11 -20.42
CA ARG A 340 -46.18 -29.70 -19.95
C ARG A 340 -46.62 -30.94 -20.71
N LEU A 341 -45.97 -31.30 -21.81
CA LEU A 341 -46.36 -32.41 -22.68
C LEU A 341 -45.43 -33.67 -22.58
N LEU A 342 -44.46 -33.67 -21.70
CA LEU A 342 -43.64 -34.84 -21.44
C LEU A 342 -44.38 -35.80 -20.47
N PRO A 343 -44.72 -37.00 -20.86
CA PRO A 343 -45.38 -37.96 -19.99
C PRO A 343 -44.40 -38.48 -18.95
N ARG A 344 -44.92 -38.56 -17.72
CA ARG A 344 -44.30 -39.30 -16.64
C ARG A 344 -44.13 -40.77 -17.01
N LEU A 345 -42.94 -41.19 -17.35
CA LEU A 345 -42.59 -42.58 -17.49
C LEU A 345 -41.48 -42.93 -16.49
N THR A 346 -41.92 -43.74 -15.58
CA THR A 346 -41.39 -44.94 -14.95
C THR A 346 -40.44 -44.78 -13.79
N ASN A 347 -41.02 -45.12 -12.64
CA ASN A 347 -40.35 -45.83 -11.55
C ASN A 347 -39.67 -47.08 -12.07
N SER A 348 -38.39 -47.22 -11.84
CA SER A 348 -37.78 -48.55 -11.70
C SER A 348 -36.86 -48.53 -10.48
N SER A 349 -37.28 -49.28 -9.51
CA SER A 349 -36.59 -49.69 -8.31
C SER A 349 -35.30 -50.42 -8.64
N LEU A 350 -34.18 -50.00 -8.08
CA LEU A 350 -32.97 -50.80 -7.97
C LEU A 350 -32.81 -51.31 -6.54
N PRO A 351 -32.34 -52.50 -6.31
CA PRO A 351 -32.35 -53.14 -5.01
C PRO A 351 -31.23 -52.60 -4.10
N THR A 352 -31.62 -52.40 -2.87
CA THR A 352 -30.74 -52.09 -1.75
C THR A 352 -29.93 -53.34 -1.39
N GLU A 353 -28.65 -53.33 -1.62
CA GLU A 353 -27.73 -54.26 -0.98
C GLU A 353 -27.08 -53.56 0.20
N ALA A 354 -27.47 -53.95 1.38
CA ALA A 354 -26.97 -53.45 2.64
C ALA A 354 -25.62 -54.13 2.95
N ALA A 355 -24.55 -53.36 2.86
CA ALA A 355 -23.30 -53.68 3.54
C ALA A 355 -23.27 -52.90 4.85
N ALA A 356 -23.51 -53.59 5.93
CA ALA A 356 -23.36 -53.09 7.29
C ALA A 356 -21.88 -52.81 7.56
N THR A 357 -21.51 -51.53 7.58
CA THR A 357 -20.25 -51.11 8.20
C THR A 357 -20.56 -50.68 9.61
N GLU A 358 -20.07 -51.44 10.55
CA GLU A 358 -20.12 -51.24 11.98
C GLU A 358 -19.58 -49.87 12.35
N ILE A 359 -20.46 -48.95 12.74
CA ILE A 359 -20.08 -47.66 13.35
C ILE A 359 -19.70 -47.98 14.78
N ILE A 360 -18.40 -48.03 15.05
CA ILE A 360 -17.88 -47.98 16.40
C ILE A 360 -18.17 -46.57 16.94
N GLN A 361 -19.21 -46.43 17.73
CA GLN A 361 -19.40 -45.27 18.56
C GLN A 361 -18.24 -45.21 19.57
N PRO A 362 -17.47 -44.10 19.64
CA PRO A 362 -16.62 -43.88 20.79
C PRO A 362 -17.52 -43.62 21.99
N THR A 363 -17.54 -44.54 22.93
CA THR A 363 -18.07 -44.36 24.28
C THR A 363 -17.57 -43.03 24.84
N LEU A 364 -18.50 -42.18 25.25
CA LEU A 364 -18.24 -41.07 26.16
C LEU A 364 -17.54 -41.59 27.42
N SER A 365 -16.21 -41.55 27.40
CA SER A 365 -15.41 -41.72 28.59
C SER A 365 -15.51 -40.39 29.36
N THR A 366 -16.01 -40.51 30.58
CA THR A 366 -16.01 -39.49 31.63
C THR A 366 -14.73 -38.64 31.56
N ALA A 367 -14.93 -37.30 31.54
CA ALA A 367 -13.86 -36.35 31.65
C ALA A 367 -12.88 -36.75 32.78
N PRO A 368 -11.60 -36.93 32.49
CA PRO A 368 -10.63 -36.98 33.57
C PRO A 368 -10.44 -35.54 34.04
N THR A 369 -10.75 -35.27 35.29
CA THR A 369 -10.15 -34.24 36.09
C THR A 369 -8.62 -34.51 36.07
N LEU A 370 -7.96 -33.94 35.12
CA LEU A 370 -6.50 -33.96 34.99
C LEU A 370 -6.06 -32.53 34.73
N ALA A 371 -5.92 -31.78 35.83
CA ALA A 371 -4.80 -30.87 35.94
C ALA A 371 -3.53 -31.76 35.98
N ALA A 372 -3.22 -32.46 34.88
CA ALA A 372 -1.90 -33.00 34.69
C ALA A 372 -1.01 -31.79 34.43
N GLU A 373 -0.08 -31.53 35.31
CA GLU A 373 1.03 -30.59 35.11
C GLU A 373 1.74 -31.02 33.82
N LEU A 374 1.35 -30.39 32.72
CA LEU A 374 2.18 -30.43 31.51
C LEU A 374 3.52 -29.83 31.91
N PRO A 375 4.66 -30.47 31.61
CA PRO A 375 5.97 -29.89 31.92
C PRO A 375 5.98 -28.50 31.29
N ALA A 376 6.42 -27.50 32.09
CA ALA A 376 6.39 -26.07 31.69
C ALA A 376 7.08 -25.78 30.35
N VAL A 377 7.88 -26.73 29.86
CA VAL A 377 8.69 -26.65 28.65
C VAL A 377 8.12 -27.43 27.44
N ALA A 378 6.93 -28.01 27.54
CA ALA A 378 6.31 -28.69 26.40
C ALA A 378 6.01 -27.67 25.27
N GLY A 379 6.49 -27.94 24.05
CA GLY A 379 6.33 -27.04 22.90
C GLY A 379 7.29 -25.83 22.90
N MET A 380 8.35 -25.89 23.73
CA MET A 380 9.37 -24.86 23.78
C MET A 380 10.70 -25.34 23.17
N VAL A 381 11.53 -24.40 22.76
CA VAL A 381 12.87 -24.61 22.22
C VAL A 381 13.90 -24.16 23.26
N GLU A 382 14.91 -24.98 23.49
CA GLU A 382 16.02 -24.64 24.38
C GLU A 382 17.01 -23.70 23.69
N ILE A 383 17.26 -22.55 24.30
CA ILE A 383 18.35 -21.63 23.95
C ILE A 383 19.46 -21.78 24.95
N LYS A 384 20.65 -22.18 24.50
CA LYS A 384 21.78 -22.45 25.36
C LYS A 384 22.36 -21.17 25.98
N SER A 385 22.96 -21.30 27.16
CA SER A 385 23.74 -20.21 27.75
C SER A 385 24.94 -19.85 26.87
N GLY A 386 25.22 -18.54 26.74
CA GLY A 386 26.32 -18.08 25.89
C GLY A 386 26.33 -16.57 25.68
N SER A 387 27.26 -16.14 24.84
CA SER A 387 27.30 -14.75 24.35
C SER A 387 26.61 -14.66 23.00
N TYR A 388 25.65 -13.76 22.90
CA TYR A 388 24.87 -13.51 21.71
C TYR A 388 25.06 -12.08 21.23
N GLU A 389 25.22 -11.90 19.93
CA GLU A 389 25.30 -10.58 19.33
C GLU A 389 23.88 -10.10 19.01
N VAL A 390 23.51 -8.94 19.55
CA VAL A 390 22.21 -8.28 19.32
C VAL A 390 22.44 -6.86 18.79
N GLY A 391 21.39 -6.28 18.17
CA GLY A 391 21.48 -4.98 17.55
C GLY A 391 21.96 -5.02 16.10
N ARG A 392 22.06 -3.86 15.45
CA ARG A 392 22.47 -3.70 14.06
C ARG A 392 23.31 -2.44 13.87
N ALA A 393 24.25 -2.48 12.92
CA ALA A 393 25.01 -1.31 12.47
C ALA A 393 24.55 -0.90 11.05
N PRO A 394 24.39 0.42 10.76
CA PRO A 394 24.43 1.51 11.73
C PRO A 394 23.22 1.47 12.67
N ALA A 395 23.38 1.97 13.89
CA ALA A 395 22.28 2.18 14.82
C ALA A 395 21.39 3.34 14.34
N ASP A 396 20.09 3.22 14.55
CA ASP A 396 19.09 4.26 14.27
C ASP A 396 18.00 4.26 15.37
N ASP A 397 16.90 4.97 15.14
CA ASP A 397 15.80 5.04 16.12
C ASP A 397 15.12 3.68 16.39
N TYR A 398 15.33 2.69 15.52
CA TYR A 398 14.71 1.36 15.58
C TYR A 398 15.71 0.22 15.72
N HIS A 399 17.00 0.51 15.69
CA HIS A 399 18.08 -0.46 15.84
C HIS A 399 19.07 0.04 16.88
N SER A 400 19.29 -0.76 17.90
CA SER A 400 20.35 -0.50 18.87
C SER A 400 21.71 -0.80 18.25
N THR A 401 22.76 -0.19 18.79
CA THR A 401 24.14 -0.53 18.43
C THR A 401 24.39 -2.01 18.65
N VAL A 402 25.20 -2.61 17.78
CA VAL A 402 25.66 -3.99 17.95
C VAL A 402 26.39 -4.14 19.28
N GLN A 403 25.96 -5.12 20.07
CA GLN A 403 26.58 -5.45 21.35
C GLN A 403 26.50 -6.95 21.62
N ALA A 404 27.50 -7.47 22.34
CA ALA A 404 27.50 -8.84 22.83
C ALA A 404 26.85 -8.89 24.22
N ILE A 405 25.80 -9.69 24.36
CA ILE A 405 25.08 -9.89 25.63
C ILE A 405 25.26 -11.35 26.06
N SER A 406 25.67 -11.55 27.34
CA SER A 406 25.70 -12.87 27.94
C SER A 406 24.32 -13.25 28.44
N LEU A 407 23.76 -14.33 27.93
CA LEU A 407 22.49 -14.90 28.36
C LEU A 407 22.71 -16.22 29.12
N ASN A 408 21.94 -16.41 30.17
CA ASN A 408 21.77 -17.74 30.75
C ASN A 408 20.94 -18.60 29.79
N GLY A 409 21.04 -19.94 29.91
CA GLY A 409 20.16 -20.83 29.13
C GLY A 409 18.70 -20.60 29.55
N PHE A 410 17.81 -20.63 28.57
CA PHE A 410 16.37 -20.48 28.77
C PHE A 410 15.59 -21.28 27.74
N TRP A 411 14.29 -21.43 27.98
CA TRP A 411 13.33 -22.00 27.00
C TRP A 411 12.47 -20.89 26.42
N ILE A 412 12.12 -20.98 25.15
CA ILE A 412 11.19 -20.06 24.48
C ILE A 412 10.15 -20.85 23.69
N ASP A 413 8.90 -20.40 23.66
CA ASP A 413 7.85 -21.05 22.88
C ASP A 413 8.26 -21.12 21.40
N GLN A 414 8.11 -22.31 20.80
CA GLN A 414 8.45 -22.54 19.40
C GLN A 414 7.61 -21.67 18.46
N PHE A 415 6.36 -21.41 18.84
CA PHE A 415 5.38 -20.65 18.07
C PHE A 415 4.86 -19.45 18.89
N GLN A 416 4.25 -18.51 18.21
CA GLN A 416 3.44 -17.47 18.81
C GLN A 416 2.24 -18.10 19.55
N THR A 417 1.77 -17.52 20.65
CA THR A 417 0.58 -17.99 21.38
C THR A 417 -0.63 -17.91 20.47
N THR A 418 -1.37 -19.02 20.32
CA THR A 418 -2.54 -19.09 19.44
C THR A 418 -3.84 -18.61 20.10
N ASN A 419 -4.85 -18.29 19.27
CA ASN A 419 -6.17 -17.94 19.75
C ASN A 419 -6.79 -19.02 20.64
N SER A 420 -6.65 -20.30 20.27
CA SER A 420 -7.13 -21.42 21.09
C SER A 420 -6.44 -21.50 22.46
N GLN A 421 -5.12 -21.31 22.50
CA GLN A 421 -4.38 -21.29 23.76
C GLN A 421 -4.79 -20.10 24.65
N TYR A 422 -4.98 -18.92 24.07
CA TYR A 422 -5.40 -17.75 24.81
C TYR A 422 -6.85 -17.88 25.31
N GLN A 423 -7.72 -18.55 24.56
CA GLN A 423 -9.10 -18.86 24.99
C GLN A 423 -9.12 -19.73 26.25
N LEU A 424 -8.22 -20.75 26.36
CA LEU A 424 -8.11 -21.56 27.57
C LEU A 424 -7.75 -20.72 28.81
N PHE A 425 -6.92 -19.70 28.64
CA PHE A 425 -6.61 -18.75 29.71
C PHE A 425 -7.81 -17.92 30.12
N ILE A 426 -8.59 -17.40 29.16
CA ILE A 426 -9.83 -16.65 29.42
C ILE A 426 -10.81 -17.53 30.21
N ASP A 427 -11.03 -18.77 29.75
CA ASP A 427 -11.98 -19.70 30.37
C ASP A 427 -11.57 -20.08 31.80
N ALA A 428 -10.27 -20.21 32.05
CA ALA A 428 -9.73 -20.57 33.36
C ALA A 428 -9.70 -19.42 34.37
N THR A 429 -9.57 -18.16 33.91
CA THR A 429 -9.30 -17.02 34.78
C THR A 429 -10.34 -15.92 34.76
N GLY A 430 -11.22 -15.91 33.75
CA GLY A 430 -12.12 -14.78 33.48
C GLY A 430 -11.39 -13.53 32.97
N ALA A 431 -10.19 -13.69 32.45
CA ALA A 431 -9.41 -12.58 31.89
C ALA A 431 -10.13 -11.92 30.70
N PRO A 432 -9.86 -10.63 30.41
CA PRO A 432 -10.43 -9.96 29.24
C PRO A 432 -10.05 -10.67 27.94
N ALA A 433 -11.03 -10.80 27.03
CA ALA A 433 -10.78 -11.31 25.68
C ALA A 433 -9.81 -10.40 24.92
N ALA A 434 -9.08 -10.99 23.96
CA ALA A 434 -8.34 -10.24 22.98
C ALA A 434 -9.30 -9.36 22.14
N GLN A 435 -8.83 -8.22 21.66
CA GLN A 435 -9.66 -7.29 20.87
C GLN A 435 -10.12 -7.91 19.56
N GLU A 436 -9.33 -8.83 18.98
CA GLU A 436 -9.62 -9.51 17.73
C GLU A 436 -9.33 -11.01 17.86
N LEU A 437 -10.37 -11.83 17.73
CA LEU A 437 -10.23 -13.29 17.68
C LEU A 437 -10.18 -13.73 16.21
N GLY A 438 -9.11 -14.46 15.87
CA GLY A 438 -8.92 -15.10 14.56
C GLY A 438 -9.24 -16.60 14.59
N ALA A 439 -8.78 -17.32 13.57
CA ALA A 439 -8.84 -18.80 13.55
C ALA A 439 -8.06 -19.40 14.73
N GLU A 440 -8.45 -20.60 15.16
CA GLU A 440 -7.92 -21.27 16.37
C GLU A 440 -6.39 -21.36 16.41
N ASN A 441 -5.77 -21.75 15.28
CA ASN A 441 -4.34 -21.94 15.15
C ASN A 441 -3.57 -20.66 14.72
N ASN A 442 -4.28 -19.57 14.47
CA ASN A 442 -3.62 -18.29 14.21
C ASN A 442 -3.15 -17.67 15.53
N PRO A 443 -2.11 -16.82 15.50
CA PRO A 443 -1.64 -16.16 16.73
C PRO A 443 -2.71 -15.24 17.29
N VAL A 444 -2.82 -15.21 18.62
CA VAL A 444 -3.64 -14.23 19.31
C VAL A 444 -3.07 -12.83 19.07
N ARG A 445 -3.95 -11.87 18.80
CA ARG A 445 -3.60 -10.45 18.63
C ARG A 445 -4.61 -9.54 19.32
N GLY A 446 -4.27 -8.28 19.43
CA GLY A 446 -5.14 -7.32 20.15
C GLY A 446 -5.05 -7.49 21.66
N VAL A 447 -3.88 -7.86 22.17
CA VAL A 447 -3.59 -7.98 23.61
C VAL A 447 -2.57 -6.93 24.04
N THR A 448 -2.81 -6.34 25.21
CA THR A 448 -1.86 -5.41 25.83
C THR A 448 -0.66 -6.16 26.41
N TRP A 449 0.41 -5.43 26.74
CA TRP A 449 1.57 -6.02 27.39
C TRP A 449 1.21 -6.71 28.71
N ASP A 450 0.33 -6.09 29.54
CA ASP A 450 -0.12 -6.65 30.80
C ASP A 450 -0.91 -7.96 30.61
N GLN A 451 -1.77 -8.02 29.57
CA GLN A 451 -2.52 -9.24 29.22
C GLN A 451 -1.59 -10.38 28.78
N ALA A 452 -0.59 -10.05 27.95
CA ALA A 452 0.42 -11.02 27.50
C ALA A 452 1.26 -11.54 28.69
N SER A 453 1.70 -10.66 29.56
CA SER A 453 2.44 -10.99 30.78
C SER A 453 1.60 -11.86 31.75
N ALA A 454 0.32 -11.52 31.91
CA ALA A 454 -0.61 -12.30 32.76
C ALA A 454 -0.82 -13.72 32.22
N TYR A 455 -0.99 -13.88 30.88
CA TYR A 455 -1.06 -15.20 30.26
C TYR A 455 0.20 -16.03 30.52
N CYS A 456 1.39 -15.49 30.23
CA CYS A 456 2.63 -16.22 30.46
C CYS A 456 2.79 -16.63 31.93
N SER A 457 2.43 -15.74 32.87
CA SER A 457 2.46 -16.05 34.31
C SER A 457 1.48 -17.17 34.70
N TRP A 458 0.26 -17.15 34.14
CA TRP A 458 -0.72 -18.23 34.31
C TRP A 458 -0.19 -19.58 33.78
N ALA A 459 0.49 -19.56 32.64
CA ALA A 459 1.15 -20.72 32.05
C ALA A 459 2.44 -21.16 32.77
N LYS A 460 2.78 -20.54 33.94
CA LYS A 460 4.05 -20.72 34.67
C LYS A 460 5.30 -20.40 33.87
N LYS A 461 5.19 -19.41 33.00
CA LYS A 461 6.19 -18.84 32.10
C LYS A 461 6.29 -17.33 32.33
N ARG A 462 7.13 -16.66 31.55
CA ARG A 462 7.25 -15.20 31.50
C ARG A 462 7.33 -14.71 30.04
N LEU A 463 7.20 -13.43 29.81
CA LEU A 463 7.60 -12.87 28.52
C LEU A 463 9.12 -13.02 28.35
N PRO A 464 9.65 -13.25 27.12
CA PRO A 464 11.07 -13.18 26.86
C PRO A 464 11.57 -11.75 27.06
N THR A 465 12.79 -11.58 27.54
CA THR A 465 13.48 -10.29 27.45
C THR A 465 13.74 -9.96 25.99
N GLU A 466 13.96 -8.68 25.69
CA GLU A 466 14.24 -8.26 24.31
C GLU A 466 15.48 -8.97 23.73
N ALA A 467 16.54 -9.14 24.55
CA ALA A 467 17.75 -9.84 24.16
C ALA A 467 17.53 -11.34 23.92
N GLU A 468 16.73 -11.99 24.76
CA GLU A 468 16.38 -13.42 24.59
C GLU A 468 15.60 -13.64 23.32
N TRP A 469 14.63 -12.76 23.02
CA TRP A 469 13.84 -12.84 21.79
C TRP A 469 14.75 -12.74 20.55
N GLU A 470 15.63 -11.74 20.51
CA GLU A 470 16.54 -11.54 19.37
C GLU A 470 17.55 -12.68 19.24
N ALA A 471 18.12 -13.16 20.36
CA ALA A 471 19.03 -14.30 20.37
C ALA A 471 18.37 -15.59 19.84
N ALA A 472 17.11 -15.84 20.20
CA ALA A 472 16.34 -16.98 19.70
C ALA A 472 16.09 -16.90 18.18
N GLY A 473 15.87 -15.71 17.65
CA GLY A 473 15.69 -15.47 16.23
C GLY A 473 16.98 -15.61 15.42
N ARG A 474 18.08 -15.05 15.92
CA ARG A 474 19.38 -15.07 15.23
C ARG A 474 20.06 -16.44 15.30
N GLY A 475 19.79 -17.21 16.34
CA GLY A 475 20.49 -18.47 16.61
C GLY A 475 21.88 -18.25 17.23
N PRO A 476 22.60 -19.37 17.55
CA PRO A 476 23.92 -19.32 18.16
C PRO A 476 24.98 -18.86 17.16
N GLY A 477 25.92 -18.02 17.59
CA GLY A 477 27.10 -17.60 16.82
C GLY A 477 27.23 -16.10 16.68
N THR A 478 28.34 -15.69 16.04
CA THR A 478 28.72 -14.29 15.80
C THR A 478 28.44 -13.85 14.35
N ALA A 479 27.84 -14.68 13.51
CA ALA A 479 27.44 -14.31 12.16
C ALA A 479 26.17 -13.44 12.25
N PRO A 480 26.16 -12.25 11.67
CA PRO A 480 25.00 -11.36 11.75
C PRO A 480 23.86 -11.90 10.88
N GLN A 481 23.08 -12.82 11.45
CA GLN A 481 21.81 -13.21 10.81
C GLN A 481 20.80 -12.09 11.05
N LEU A 482 20.37 -11.45 9.97
CA LEU A 482 19.37 -10.39 10.04
C LEU A 482 17.95 -10.95 10.02
N TYR A 483 17.77 -12.13 9.44
CA TYR A 483 16.48 -12.81 9.32
C TYR A 483 16.57 -14.25 9.83
N PRO A 484 15.45 -14.90 10.21
CA PRO A 484 15.47 -16.31 10.63
C PRO A 484 16.12 -17.24 9.60
N TRP A 485 15.99 -16.93 8.33
CA TRP A 485 16.51 -17.69 7.19
C TRP A 485 17.90 -17.26 6.69
N GLY A 486 18.54 -16.25 7.29
CA GLY A 486 19.89 -15.78 6.89
C GLY A 486 20.10 -14.27 6.87
N THR A 487 20.97 -13.81 5.99
CA THR A 487 21.36 -12.40 5.87
C THR A 487 20.64 -11.66 4.72
N ASP A 488 19.95 -12.37 3.86
CA ASP A 488 19.28 -11.86 2.66
C ASP A 488 17.76 -11.80 2.86
N ASP A 489 17.14 -10.65 2.60
CA ASP A 489 15.70 -10.44 2.72
C ASP A 489 14.90 -11.07 1.56
N THR A 490 15.56 -11.43 0.45
CA THR A 490 14.89 -11.88 -0.78
C THR A 490 14.20 -13.23 -0.65
N ALA A 491 14.71 -14.13 0.18
CA ALA A 491 14.16 -15.49 0.32
C ALA A 491 12.82 -15.53 1.06
N GLY A 492 12.61 -14.66 2.04
CA GLY A 492 11.39 -14.60 2.87
C GLY A 492 10.44 -13.46 2.52
N GLY A 493 10.95 -12.42 1.86
CA GLY A 493 10.20 -11.19 1.59
C GLY A 493 8.93 -11.40 0.78
N GLN A 494 8.94 -12.32 -0.17
CA GLN A 494 7.79 -12.59 -1.04
C GLN A 494 6.63 -13.29 -0.32
N ALA A 495 6.91 -14.13 0.66
CA ALA A 495 5.88 -14.93 1.32
C ALA A 495 5.23 -14.23 2.54
N LEU A 496 5.92 -13.26 3.16
CA LEU A 496 5.43 -12.53 4.34
C LEU A 496 4.66 -11.25 3.99
N THR A 497 4.71 -10.80 2.75
CA THR A 497 4.14 -9.53 2.29
C THR A 497 2.84 -9.66 1.50
N LEU A 498 2.14 -10.80 1.59
CA LEU A 498 0.87 -11.01 0.90
C LEU A 498 -0.18 -10.00 1.40
N PRO A 499 -0.68 -9.09 0.54
CA PRO A 499 -1.42 -7.89 0.95
C PRO A 499 -2.85 -8.13 1.42
N ASP A 500 -3.43 -9.29 1.13
CA ASP A 500 -4.83 -9.63 1.43
C ASP A 500 -4.97 -10.70 2.53
N GLN A 501 -3.88 -11.08 3.18
CA GLN A 501 -3.94 -12.06 4.25
C GLN A 501 -3.92 -11.37 5.61
N ASP A 502 -4.86 -11.73 6.42
CA ASP A 502 -4.82 -11.63 7.86
C ASP A 502 -3.66 -12.48 8.40
N THR A 503 -3.56 -12.70 9.71
CA THR A 503 -2.59 -13.63 10.29
C THR A 503 -2.71 -15.02 9.66
N TYR A 504 -1.58 -15.71 9.54
CA TYR A 504 -1.53 -17.10 9.10
C TYR A 504 -1.33 -18.04 10.30
N GLU A 505 -1.64 -19.33 10.10
CA GLU A 505 -1.44 -20.36 11.10
C GLU A 505 0.02 -20.42 11.56
N VAL A 506 0.26 -20.47 12.86
CA VAL A 506 1.62 -20.49 13.42
C VAL A 506 2.42 -21.68 12.89
N GLY A 507 3.68 -21.43 12.52
CA GLY A 507 4.58 -22.45 11.99
C GLY A 507 4.25 -22.95 10.57
N SER A 508 3.26 -22.37 9.89
CA SER A 508 2.89 -22.78 8.52
C SER A 508 3.96 -22.43 7.48
N LEU A 509 4.82 -21.45 7.76
CA LEU A 509 5.87 -21.00 6.86
C LEU A 509 7.23 -21.59 7.25
N ALA A 510 7.58 -22.76 6.69
CA ALA A 510 8.79 -23.51 7.03
C ALA A 510 10.09 -22.69 6.85
N PHE A 511 10.14 -21.73 5.94
CA PHE A 511 11.31 -20.86 5.74
C PHE A 511 11.48 -19.82 6.87
N ASN A 512 10.41 -19.49 7.62
CA ASN A 512 10.44 -18.53 8.74
C ASN A 512 10.81 -19.21 10.08
N GLN A 513 11.65 -20.24 10.00
CA GLN A 513 12.23 -20.94 11.14
C GLN A 513 13.66 -20.46 11.38
N SER A 514 13.95 -20.00 12.60
CA SER A 514 15.31 -19.63 12.99
C SER A 514 16.23 -20.85 13.11
N LEU A 515 17.54 -20.63 13.13
CA LEU A 515 18.53 -21.69 13.38
C LEU A 515 18.33 -22.37 14.73
N SER A 516 17.71 -21.70 15.69
CA SER A 516 17.35 -22.28 16.98
C SER A 516 16.10 -23.17 16.91
N GLY A 517 15.35 -23.16 15.82
CA GLY A 517 14.11 -23.92 15.66
C GLY A 517 12.84 -23.17 16.05
N VAL A 518 12.92 -21.87 16.30
CA VAL A 518 11.77 -20.99 16.62
C VAL A 518 11.16 -20.45 15.34
N PHE A 519 9.82 -20.52 15.20
CA PHE A 519 9.10 -20.07 14.01
C PHE A 519 8.53 -18.68 14.16
N ASP A 520 8.23 -18.06 13.02
CA ASP A 520 7.47 -16.80 12.90
C ASP A 520 8.10 -15.62 13.66
N MET A 521 9.43 -15.63 13.76
CA MET A 521 10.18 -14.56 14.41
C MET A 521 10.16 -13.24 13.62
N VAL A 522 9.73 -13.28 12.35
CA VAL A 522 9.54 -12.11 11.49
C VAL A 522 8.18 -12.21 10.81
N GLY A 523 7.35 -11.16 10.93
CA GLY A 523 6.02 -11.10 10.34
C GLY A 523 4.93 -11.72 11.21
N ASN A 524 3.79 -12.05 10.63
CA ASN A 524 2.58 -12.55 11.27
C ASN A 524 1.96 -11.52 12.22
N ILE A 525 2.49 -11.36 13.44
CA ILE A 525 2.07 -10.38 14.45
C ILE A 525 3.28 -9.70 15.10
N TRP A 526 3.09 -8.49 15.64
CA TRP A 526 4.01 -7.90 16.59
C TRP A 526 4.05 -8.72 17.89
N GLU A 527 5.22 -8.89 18.49
CA GLU A 527 5.38 -9.64 19.73
C GLU A 527 5.86 -8.76 20.87
N TRP A 528 5.12 -8.77 21.98
CA TRP A 528 5.52 -8.14 23.21
C TRP A 528 6.73 -8.83 23.83
N VAL A 529 7.71 -8.05 24.25
CA VAL A 529 8.85 -8.53 25.04
C VAL A 529 8.95 -7.77 26.35
N ASP A 530 9.66 -8.36 27.32
CA ASP A 530 9.99 -7.72 28.58
C ASP A 530 11.39 -7.07 28.50
N ALA A 531 11.81 -6.39 29.55
CA ALA A 531 13.16 -5.84 29.81
C ALA A 531 13.98 -5.49 28.55
N PRO A 532 13.86 -4.26 28.01
CA PRO A 532 14.62 -3.82 26.85
C PRO A 532 16.13 -3.81 27.17
N TYR A 533 16.97 -4.24 26.23
CA TYR A 533 18.44 -4.20 26.37
C TYR A 533 19.05 -2.83 26.01
N SER A 534 18.25 -1.93 25.48
CA SER A 534 18.63 -0.56 25.14
C SER A 534 17.55 0.41 25.64
N PRO A 535 17.91 1.65 26.01
CA PRO A 535 16.96 2.62 26.57
C PRO A 535 15.72 2.82 25.74
N VAL A 536 14.58 2.93 26.40
CA VAL A 536 13.28 3.33 25.85
C VAL A 536 12.69 4.44 26.73
N PRO A 537 11.76 5.25 26.24
CA PRO A 537 11.07 6.24 27.07
C PRO A 537 10.37 5.59 28.27
N ASP A 538 10.29 6.32 29.38
CA ASP A 538 9.64 5.84 30.61
C ASP A 538 8.20 5.39 30.33
N GLY A 539 7.84 4.20 30.82
CA GLY A 539 6.51 3.60 30.62
C GLY A 539 6.31 2.90 29.27
N PHE A 540 7.26 2.97 28.35
CA PHE A 540 7.18 2.26 27.07
C PHE A 540 7.61 0.80 27.21
N LYS A 541 7.05 -0.04 26.33
CA LYS A 541 7.40 -1.45 26.13
C LYS A 541 7.87 -1.64 24.69
N VAL A 542 8.52 -2.76 24.39
CA VAL A 542 9.06 -3.02 23.06
C VAL A 542 8.22 -4.10 22.37
N LEU A 543 7.91 -3.85 21.10
CA LEU A 543 7.38 -4.81 20.15
C LEU A 543 8.47 -5.26 19.18
N ARG A 544 8.48 -6.55 18.81
CA ARG A 544 9.46 -7.19 17.95
C ARG A 544 8.79 -7.94 16.81
N GLY A 545 9.55 -8.28 15.74
CA GLY A 545 9.17 -9.21 14.69
C GLY A 545 8.37 -8.63 13.54
N GLY A 546 7.67 -7.52 13.71
CA GLY A 546 6.79 -6.97 12.67
C GLY A 546 5.43 -7.67 12.62
N ARG A 547 4.61 -7.37 11.61
CA ARG A 547 3.28 -7.97 11.44
C ARG A 547 2.97 -8.20 9.96
N PHE A 548 1.94 -9.00 9.69
CA PHE A 548 1.37 -9.12 8.34
C PHE A 548 1.02 -7.73 7.75
N GLY A 549 1.13 -7.60 6.44
CA GLY A 549 0.88 -6.34 5.72
C GLY A 549 1.90 -5.23 5.96
N LEU A 550 3.01 -5.53 6.65
CA LEU A 550 4.21 -4.68 6.69
C LEU A 550 5.32 -5.31 5.84
N PRO A 551 6.27 -4.50 5.34
CA PRO A 551 7.51 -5.04 4.81
C PRO A 551 8.22 -5.90 5.84
N VAL A 552 9.02 -6.84 5.36
CA VAL A 552 9.83 -7.70 6.23
C VAL A 552 10.81 -6.83 7.01
N LEU A 553 10.70 -6.89 8.34
CA LEU A 553 11.60 -6.24 9.26
C LEU A 553 12.67 -7.24 9.68
N ASP A 554 13.90 -6.80 9.90
CA ASP A 554 14.94 -7.68 10.41
C ASP A 554 14.77 -7.99 11.91
N LEU A 555 15.51 -9.00 12.38
CA LEU A 555 15.46 -9.46 13.77
C LEU A 555 15.97 -8.43 14.77
N ALA A 556 16.70 -7.40 14.34
CA ALA A 556 17.18 -6.33 15.21
C ALA A 556 16.18 -5.16 15.32
N TYR A 557 15.16 -5.13 14.46
CA TYR A 557 14.15 -4.06 14.48
C TYR A 557 13.36 -4.09 15.78
N ARG A 558 13.28 -2.94 16.45
CA ARG A 558 12.59 -2.73 17.73
C ARG A 558 11.62 -1.56 17.64
N LEU A 559 10.44 -1.71 18.20
CA LEU A 559 9.42 -0.67 18.20
C LEU A 559 8.99 -0.34 19.63
N PRO A 560 9.56 0.71 20.24
CA PRO A 560 9.09 1.19 21.55
C PRO A 560 7.71 1.83 21.44
N VAL A 561 6.74 1.37 22.25
CA VAL A 561 5.36 1.87 22.25
C VAL A 561 4.78 1.94 23.64
N ALA A 562 3.80 2.80 23.88
CA ALA A 562 3.01 2.74 25.10
C ALA A 562 2.22 1.41 25.14
N PRO A 563 2.15 0.73 26.28
CA PRO A 563 1.60 -0.63 26.39
C PRO A 563 0.10 -0.74 26.07
N ASP A 564 -0.61 0.38 26.05
CA ASP A 564 -2.04 0.53 25.76
C ASP A 564 -2.32 1.27 24.46
N ASP A 565 -1.31 1.57 23.65
CA ASP A 565 -1.48 2.28 22.37
C ASP A 565 -2.26 1.42 21.37
N THR A 566 -3.54 1.73 21.19
CA THR A 566 -4.48 0.97 20.35
C THR A 566 -4.07 0.86 18.90
N ARG A 567 -3.19 1.76 18.41
CA ARG A 567 -2.68 1.72 17.02
C ARG A 567 -1.82 0.48 16.80
N TYR A 568 -1.11 0.02 17.82
CA TYR A 568 -0.19 -1.12 17.76
C TYR A 568 -0.76 -2.35 18.45
N VAL A 569 -1.44 -2.18 19.60
CA VAL A 569 -2.04 -3.27 20.38
C VAL A 569 -2.91 -4.18 19.53
N LYS A 570 -3.73 -3.63 18.62
CA LYS A 570 -4.60 -4.44 17.73
C LYS A 570 -3.86 -5.46 16.86
N TYR A 571 -2.54 -5.31 16.67
CA TYR A 571 -1.69 -6.22 15.92
C TYR A 571 -0.66 -6.93 16.79
N ALA A 572 -0.67 -6.67 18.08
CA ALA A 572 0.28 -7.22 19.03
C ALA A 572 -0.26 -8.48 19.69
N GLY A 573 0.57 -9.49 19.71
CA GLY A 573 0.46 -10.71 20.49
C GLY A 573 1.79 -10.98 21.17
N PHE A 574 2.15 -12.25 21.39
CA PHE A 574 3.33 -12.62 22.15
C PHE A 574 3.67 -14.10 22.02
N ARG A 575 4.84 -14.47 22.52
CA ARG A 575 5.24 -15.82 22.94
C ARG A 575 5.83 -15.78 24.33
N CYS A 576 5.88 -16.90 25.04
CA CYS A 576 6.44 -16.94 26.36
C CYS A 576 7.85 -17.57 26.38
N ALA A 577 8.61 -17.27 27.43
CA ALA A 577 9.88 -17.89 27.78
C ALA A 577 9.80 -18.51 29.20
N ALA A 578 10.73 -19.41 29.51
CA ALA A 578 10.88 -20.00 30.83
C ALA A 578 12.37 -20.13 31.17
N ASP A 579 12.71 -19.93 32.44
CA ASP A 579 14.08 -20.12 32.91
C ASP A 579 14.42 -21.62 32.96
N GLN A 580 15.69 -21.96 32.71
CA GLN A 580 16.16 -23.30 32.99
C GLN A 580 16.17 -23.49 34.52
N VAL A 581 15.47 -24.51 35.00
CA VAL A 581 15.56 -24.92 36.41
C VAL A 581 16.99 -25.45 36.63
N GLN A 582 17.77 -24.74 37.45
CA GLN A 582 19.11 -25.16 37.82
C GLN A 582 19.07 -26.47 38.60
#